data_6022edd277e43563ba9323495f7c5eed
#
_entry.id   6022edd277e43563ba9323495f7c5eed
#
_cell.length_a   1.000
_cell.length_b   1.000
_cell.length_c   1.000
_cell.angle_alpha   90.00
_cell.angle_beta   90.00
_cell.angle_gamma   90.00
#
_symmetry.space_group_name_H-M   'P 1'
#
loop_
_entity.id
_entity.type
_entity.pdbx_description
1 polymer ?
#
loop_
_entity_poly.entity_id
_entity_poly.type
_entity_poly.pdbx_seq_one_letter_code
_entity_poly.pdbx_strand_id
1 'polypeptide(L)'
;MTWEFRTEPDFEEKLRWARAFVRDEVMALEVLDLDDAGLGKLIRPLQEEVRKQGLWAVFLPPHLGGSGWGQVKMALLSEVLGEALWAPAVFGSRAPDSGNAELLAIGATARQRDRYLRPLLDGEIRSCFAMTEPDAGSDPTRIATTARPDGDGWLISGHKWFASNASVAEFLLVMCVTDRDAPSRKGQSIFLVPRGTPGLTVVRNIPALDDHNPYFRAPQPDQHAEVLLEDVRVTRENLVGELGQGWELAQARLGQGRIHHCMRWIGQANRAFRMLCERAVSREAGGSRLADKQLIQHYVAQSAAQMQAARLMTLHAAWVIDTEGIEAARTDISMIKFFGAQVLHDVIDRALQVHGSLGYSADLPQEWMYRLARAARIYDGPDEIHEALVARRLLKQVTPVRVPSEHIPTRRLAAERRLGTVTVPERA
;
A
#
# COMPACT_ATOMS: atom_id res chain seq x y z
N MET A 1 20.94 -17.87 1.66
CA MET A 1 21.51 -16.68 2.34
C MET A 1 20.88 -16.56 3.72
N THR A 2 21.66 -16.29 4.74
CA THR A 2 21.15 -16.08 6.11
C THR A 2 20.68 -14.63 6.20
N TRP A 3 19.44 -14.40 6.61
CA TRP A 3 18.92 -13.05 6.81
C TRP A 3 19.52 -12.46 8.11
N GLU A 4 20.29 -11.38 8.00
CA GLU A 4 20.68 -10.55 9.12
C GLU A 4 19.67 -9.42 9.29
N PHE A 5 19.09 -9.29 10.49
CA PHE A 5 18.13 -8.23 10.86
C PHE A 5 18.79 -6.85 11.04
N ARG A 6 20.01 -6.66 10.57
CA ARG A 6 20.77 -5.42 10.66
C ARG A 6 20.87 -4.74 9.32
N THR A 7 20.93 -3.43 9.35
CA THR A 7 21.29 -2.61 8.20
C THR A 7 22.61 -1.89 8.45
N GLU A 8 23.13 -1.22 7.44
CA GLU A 8 24.42 -0.51 7.55
C GLU A 8 24.31 0.67 8.51
N PRO A 9 25.38 1.03 9.23
CA PRO A 9 25.39 2.12 10.22
C PRO A 9 24.89 3.46 9.67
N ASP A 10 25.25 3.82 8.44
CA ASP A 10 24.84 5.06 7.78
C ASP A 10 23.34 5.10 7.54
N PHE A 11 22.74 3.96 7.20
CA PHE A 11 21.29 3.87 7.03
C PHE A 11 20.57 3.93 8.37
N GLU A 12 21.09 3.29 9.41
CA GLU A 12 20.55 3.38 10.78
C GLU A 12 20.58 4.81 11.31
N GLU A 13 21.62 5.60 10.97
CA GLU A 13 21.67 7.02 11.30
C GLU A 13 20.56 7.80 10.61
N LYS A 14 20.35 7.57 9.31
CA LYS A 14 19.25 8.17 8.55
C LYS A 14 17.88 7.81 9.13
N LEU A 15 17.67 6.56 9.54
CA LEU A 15 16.42 6.14 10.19
C LEU A 15 16.22 6.82 11.55
N ARG A 16 17.28 6.98 12.34
CA ARG A 16 17.22 7.71 13.63
C ARG A 16 16.84 9.16 13.42
N TRP A 17 17.47 9.80 12.44
CA TRP A 17 17.14 11.17 12.06
C TRP A 17 15.67 11.26 11.61
N ALA A 18 15.22 10.39 10.71
CA ALA A 18 13.86 10.39 10.21
C ALA A 18 12.82 10.20 11.34
N ARG A 19 13.07 9.29 12.31
CA ARG A 19 12.20 9.11 13.47
C ARG A 19 12.10 10.37 14.34
N ALA A 20 13.22 11.01 14.63
CA ALA A 20 13.23 12.24 15.39
C ALA A 20 12.48 13.35 14.63
N PHE A 21 12.78 13.53 13.35
CA PHE A 21 12.17 14.55 12.50
C PHE A 21 10.65 14.36 12.34
N VAL A 22 10.20 13.13 12.13
CA VAL A 22 8.76 12.83 12.03
C VAL A 22 8.05 13.15 13.34
N ARG A 23 8.62 12.76 14.48
CA ARG A 23 8.04 13.00 15.80
C ARG A 23 8.03 14.47 16.18
N ASP A 24 9.14 15.17 15.96
CA ASP A 24 9.37 16.50 16.53
C ASP A 24 8.84 17.62 15.61
N GLU A 25 8.85 17.41 14.27
CA GLU A 25 8.47 18.42 13.29
C GLU A 25 7.17 18.07 12.52
N VAL A 26 7.04 16.81 12.06
CA VAL A 26 5.94 16.46 11.14
C VAL A 26 4.63 16.22 11.88
N MET A 27 4.66 15.56 13.04
CA MET A 27 3.44 15.29 13.82
C MET A 27 2.71 16.57 14.23
N ALA A 28 3.43 17.68 14.41
CA ALA A 28 2.84 18.96 14.76
C ALA A 28 1.85 19.48 13.69
N LEU A 29 2.01 19.06 12.43
CA LEU A 29 1.10 19.44 11.34
C LEU A 29 -0.32 18.90 11.53
N GLU A 30 -0.48 17.81 12.28
CA GLU A 30 -1.76 17.12 12.43
C GLU A 30 -2.77 17.84 13.33
N VAL A 31 -2.32 18.79 14.14
CA VAL A 31 -3.15 19.55 15.08
C VAL A 31 -3.49 20.94 14.57
N LEU A 32 -3.07 21.29 13.34
CA LEU A 32 -3.26 22.59 12.76
C LEU A 32 -4.52 22.61 11.85
N ASP A 33 -5.41 23.58 12.06
CA ASP A 33 -6.57 23.83 11.20
C ASP A 33 -6.14 24.70 9.99
N LEU A 34 -5.61 24.07 8.95
CA LEU A 34 -5.06 24.71 7.76
C LEU A 34 -5.84 24.30 6.51
N ASP A 35 -5.94 25.25 5.58
CA ASP A 35 -6.30 24.92 4.20
C ASP A 35 -5.07 24.34 3.45
N ASP A 36 -5.31 23.84 2.22
CA ASP A 36 -4.24 23.25 1.40
C ASP A 36 -3.08 24.21 1.15
N ALA A 37 -3.36 25.49 0.98
CA ALA A 37 -2.33 26.50 0.75
C ALA A 37 -1.48 26.77 2.00
N GLY A 38 -2.12 26.83 3.16
CA GLY A 38 -1.46 26.96 4.46
C GLY A 38 -0.60 25.75 4.78
N LEU A 39 -1.14 24.55 4.58
CA LEU A 39 -0.43 23.30 4.77
C LEU A 39 0.78 23.20 3.83
N GLY A 40 0.60 23.53 2.55
CA GLY A 40 1.68 23.51 1.56
C GLY A 40 2.85 24.44 1.91
N LYS A 41 2.57 25.61 2.53
CA LYS A 41 3.60 26.53 3.00
C LYS A 41 4.46 25.94 4.13
N LEU A 42 3.85 25.13 5.01
CA LEU A 42 4.56 24.48 6.12
C LEU A 42 5.28 23.20 5.67
N ILE A 43 4.71 22.45 4.73
CA ILE A 43 5.33 21.22 4.24
C ILE A 43 6.60 21.49 3.42
N ARG A 44 6.64 22.55 2.59
CA ARG A 44 7.80 22.84 1.71
C ARG A 44 9.13 22.94 2.43
N PRO A 45 9.28 23.71 3.52
CA PRO A 45 10.55 23.75 4.27
C PRO A 45 10.96 22.40 4.84
N LEU A 46 9.98 21.59 5.29
CA LEU A 46 10.25 20.24 5.80
C LEU A 46 10.73 19.31 4.68
N GLN A 47 10.16 19.42 3.49
CA GLN A 47 10.61 18.68 2.30
C GLN A 47 12.04 19.04 1.90
N GLU A 48 12.41 20.33 1.99
CA GLU A 48 13.77 20.79 1.73
C GLU A 48 14.77 20.16 2.72
N GLU A 49 14.39 20.04 3.98
CA GLU A 49 15.23 19.39 4.99
C GLU A 49 15.40 17.90 4.71
N VAL A 50 14.33 17.21 4.33
CA VAL A 50 14.37 15.80 3.89
C VAL A 50 15.28 15.62 2.66
N ARG A 51 15.25 16.57 1.70
CA ARG A 51 16.13 16.55 0.52
C ARG A 51 17.60 16.69 0.90
N LYS A 52 17.93 17.59 1.84
CA LYS A 52 19.31 17.76 2.35
C LYS A 52 19.86 16.48 2.98
N GLN A 53 19.00 15.69 3.61
CA GLN A 53 19.36 14.39 4.19
C GLN A 53 19.45 13.26 3.14
N GLY A 54 19.11 13.52 1.88
CA GLY A 54 19.05 12.51 0.83
C GLY A 54 17.95 11.46 1.05
N LEU A 55 16.84 11.87 1.67
CA LEU A 55 15.70 11.02 2.03
C LEU A 55 14.44 11.30 1.18
N TRP A 56 14.56 12.18 0.20
CA TRP A 56 13.45 12.52 -0.69
C TRP A 56 13.24 11.47 -1.78
N ALA A 57 12.01 10.99 -1.93
CA ALA A 57 11.57 10.11 -3.02
C ALA A 57 12.53 8.93 -3.30
N VAL A 58 13.08 8.32 -2.26
CA VAL A 58 14.19 7.34 -2.32
C VAL A 58 13.82 5.97 -2.92
N PHE A 59 12.54 5.75 -3.27
CA PHE A 59 12.02 4.48 -3.80
C PHE A 59 12.47 4.16 -5.24
N LEU A 60 12.97 5.15 -5.98
CA LEU A 60 13.44 4.93 -7.35
C LEU A 60 14.94 4.57 -7.41
N PRO A 61 15.40 3.93 -8.50
CA PRO A 61 16.82 3.70 -8.74
C PRO A 61 17.58 5.02 -8.96
N PRO A 62 18.92 5.04 -8.75
CA PRO A 62 19.73 6.27 -8.79
C PRO A 62 19.66 7.04 -10.12
N HIS A 63 19.62 6.35 -11.25
CA HIS A 63 19.56 6.98 -12.58
C HIS A 63 18.22 7.72 -12.84
N LEU A 64 17.22 7.52 -11.98
CA LEU A 64 15.93 8.21 -11.99
C LEU A 64 15.74 9.14 -10.78
N GLY A 65 16.82 9.45 -10.06
CA GLY A 65 16.79 10.38 -8.93
C GLY A 65 16.51 9.78 -7.56
N GLY A 66 16.35 8.46 -7.47
CA GLY A 66 16.19 7.76 -6.20
C GLY A 66 17.51 7.32 -5.57
N SER A 67 17.45 6.57 -4.48
CA SER A 67 18.63 6.10 -3.73
C SER A 67 19.04 4.65 -4.04
N GLY A 68 18.19 3.88 -4.71
CA GLY A 68 18.47 2.48 -5.04
C GLY A 68 18.63 1.57 -3.81
N TRP A 69 17.90 1.86 -2.74
CA TRP A 69 18.08 1.18 -1.45
C TRP A 69 17.53 -0.23 -1.38
N GLY A 70 16.69 -0.64 -2.32
CA GLY A 70 15.93 -1.87 -2.25
C GLY A 70 14.72 -1.79 -1.32
N GLN A 71 13.93 -2.86 -1.30
CA GLN A 71 12.64 -2.87 -0.62
C GLN A 71 12.76 -3.00 0.89
N VAL A 72 13.80 -3.66 1.42
CA VAL A 72 14.01 -3.77 2.88
C VAL A 72 14.22 -2.39 3.51
N LYS A 73 15.12 -1.56 2.95
CA LYS A 73 15.35 -0.20 3.47
C LYS A 73 14.14 0.70 3.29
N MET A 74 13.44 0.57 2.16
CA MET A 74 12.19 1.27 1.91
C MET A 74 11.08 0.87 2.90
N ALA A 75 10.99 -0.41 3.25
CA ALA A 75 10.07 -0.89 4.26
C ALA A 75 10.36 -0.26 5.63
N LEU A 76 11.62 -0.27 6.07
CA LEU A 76 12.04 0.32 7.34
C LEU A 76 11.78 1.85 7.40
N LEU A 77 12.04 2.58 6.32
CA LEU A 77 11.67 3.99 6.25
C LEU A 77 10.14 4.16 6.28
N SER A 78 9.41 3.35 5.53
CA SER A 78 7.94 3.40 5.49
C SER A 78 7.29 3.16 6.85
N GLU A 79 7.89 2.31 7.71
CA GLU A 79 7.46 2.14 9.10
C GLU A 79 7.52 3.47 9.86
N VAL A 80 8.62 4.21 9.71
CA VAL A 80 8.78 5.54 10.34
C VAL A 80 7.75 6.53 9.79
N LEU A 81 7.56 6.57 8.46
CA LEU A 81 6.60 7.47 7.82
C LEU A 81 5.15 7.16 8.20
N GLY A 82 4.84 5.92 8.57
CA GLY A 82 3.51 5.52 9.03
C GLY A 82 3.10 6.14 10.38
N GLU A 83 4.05 6.64 11.18
CA GLU A 83 3.75 7.22 12.48
C GLU A 83 3.05 8.60 12.39
N ALA A 84 3.13 9.31 11.25
CA ALA A 84 2.49 10.61 11.08
C ALA A 84 1.76 10.70 9.73
N LEU A 85 0.56 11.31 9.73
CA LEU A 85 -0.30 11.45 8.56
C LEU A 85 0.41 12.13 7.38
N TRP A 86 1.18 13.18 7.64
CA TRP A 86 1.83 13.99 6.62
C TRP A 86 3.25 13.52 6.28
N ALA A 87 3.83 12.57 7.02
CA ALA A 87 5.20 12.13 6.78
C ALA A 87 5.41 11.56 5.36
N PRO A 88 4.51 10.76 4.76
CA PRO A 88 4.68 10.33 3.38
C PRO A 88 4.75 11.50 2.38
N ALA A 89 3.98 12.57 2.60
CA ALA A 89 4.02 13.77 1.74
C ALA A 89 5.32 14.57 1.95
N VAL A 90 5.76 14.71 3.19
CA VAL A 90 7.03 15.41 3.55
C VAL A 90 8.25 14.68 2.98
N PHE A 91 8.21 13.35 2.85
CA PHE A 91 9.30 12.54 2.31
C PHE A 91 9.15 12.19 0.81
N GLY A 92 8.19 12.79 0.10
CA GLY A 92 7.99 12.53 -1.33
C GLY A 92 7.56 11.10 -1.65
N SER A 93 6.94 10.40 -0.68
CA SER A 93 6.55 8.99 -0.79
C SER A 93 5.03 8.77 -0.76
N ARG A 94 4.24 9.84 -0.97
CA ARG A 94 2.78 9.79 -0.90
C ARG A 94 2.18 9.08 -2.12
N ALA A 95 1.25 8.17 -1.88
CA ALA A 95 0.41 7.59 -2.94
C ALA A 95 -0.66 8.62 -3.39
N PRO A 96 -1.11 8.60 -4.66
CA PRO A 96 -0.71 7.69 -5.74
C PRO A 96 0.59 8.09 -6.45
N ASP A 97 1.14 9.29 -6.16
CA ASP A 97 2.26 9.89 -6.89
C ASP A 97 3.51 9.00 -6.88
N SER A 98 3.88 8.42 -5.74
CA SER A 98 5.04 7.53 -5.65
C SER A 98 4.87 6.28 -6.54
N GLY A 99 3.72 5.62 -6.50
CA GLY A 99 3.46 4.46 -7.36
C GLY A 99 3.35 4.83 -8.85
N ASN A 100 2.80 6.00 -9.16
CA ASN A 100 2.73 6.51 -10.54
C ASN A 100 4.13 6.87 -11.06
N ALA A 101 5.01 7.39 -10.21
CA ALA A 101 6.41 7.63 -10.55
C ALA A 101 7.15 6.32 -10.86
N GLU A 102 6.93 5.25 -10.07
CA GLU A 102 7.47 3.91 -10.36
C GLU A 102 6.98 3.37 -11.70
N LEU A 103 5.68 3.51 -12.00
CA LEU A 103 5.10 3.10 -13.28
C LEU A 103 5.73 3.86 -14.45
N LEU A 104 5.84 5.18 -14.34
CA LEU A 104 6.48 6.02 -15.36
C LEU A 104 7.97 5.73 -15.49
N ALA A 105 8.66 5.40 -14.41
CA ALA A 105 10.05 4.99 -14.47
C ALA A 105 10.27 3.74 -15.34
N ILE A 106 9.31 2.79 -15.29
CA ILE A 106 9.35 1.55 -16.06
C ILE A 106 8.89 1.78 -17.51
N GLY A 107 7.72 2.39 -17.70
CA GLY A 107 7.02 2.40 -18.99
C GLY A 107 7.13 3.69 -19.80
N ALA A 108 7.56 4.81 -19.22
CA ALA A 108 7.53 6.09 -19.90
C ALA A 108 8.70 6.27 -20.89
N THR A 109 8.44 6.94 -22.01
CA THR A 109 9.47 7.42 -22.93
C THR A 109 10.31 8.54 -22.31
N ALA A 110 11.48 8.84 -22.87
CA ALA A 110 12.31 9.95 -22.38
C ALA A 110 11.54 11.28 -22.32
N ARG A 111 10.75 11.60 -23.35
CA ARG A 111 9.91 12.81 -23.39
C ARG A 111 8.83 12.82 -22.30
N GLN A 112 8.20 11.69 -22.04
CA GLN A 112 7.21 11.56 -20.95
C GLN A 112 7.87 11.68 -19.57
N ARG A 113 9.08 11.12 -19.38
CA ARG A 113 9.84 11.27 -18.15
C ARG A 113 10.20 12.74 -17.88
N ASP A 114 10.69 13.44 -18.89
CA ASP A 114 11.05 14.86 -18.73
C ASP A 114 9.83 15.73 -18.42
N ARG A 115 8.69 15.45 -19.04
CA ARG A 115 7.48 16.26 -18.91
C ARG A 115 6.67 15.95 -17.65
N TYR A 116 6.65 14.70 -17.17
CA TYR A 116 5.76 14.26 -16.13
C TYR A 116 6.47 13.62 -14.94
N LEU A 117 7.46 12.73 -15.16
CA LEU A 117 8.12 12.04 -14.07
C LEU A 117 9.00 12.98 -13.27
N ARG A 118 9.82 13.79 -13.90
CA ARG A 118 10.71 14.73 -13.17
C ARG A 118 9.93 15.73 -12.34
N PRO A 119 8.96 16.50 -12.87
CA PRO A 119 8.18 17.41 -12.05
C PRO A 119 7.37 16.71 -10.95
N LEU A 120 6.93 15.46 -11.19
CA LEU A 120 6.26 14.64 -10.17
C LEU A 120 7.21 14.29 -9.01
N LEU A 121 8.44 13.87 -9.34
CA LEU A 121 9.49 13.60 -8.35
C LEU A 121 9.91 14.86 -7.59
N ASP A 122 9.93 16.01 -8.28
CA ASP A 122 10.23 17.29 -7.64
C ASP A 122 9.08 17.80 -6.76
N GLY A 123 7.92 17.15 -6.80
CA GLY A 123 6.74 17.54 -6.03
C GLY A 123 6.05 18.78 -6.58
N GLU A 124 6.35 19.17 -7.83
CA GLU A 124 5.77 20.34 -8.50
C GLU A 124 4.37 20.04 -9.04
N ILE A 125 4.11 18.81 -9.45
CA ILE A 125 2.82 18.35 -9.97
C ILE A 125 2.31 17.13 -9.21
N ARG A 126 1.01 16.85 -9.37
CA ARG A 126 0.32 15.69 -8.80
C ARG A 126 -0.19 14.81 -9.94
N SER A 127 -0.41 13.56 -9.64
CA SER A 127 -0.88 12.56 -10.59
C SER A 127 -2.06 11.75 -10.06
N CYS A 128 -2.79 11.13 -10.98
CA CYS A 128 -3.88 10.21 -10.67
C CYS A 128 -3.66 8.87 -11.38
N PHE A 129 -4.07 7.77 -10.76
CA PHE A 129 -4.17 6.45 -11.39
C PHE A 129 -5.65 6.06 -11.52
N ALA A 130 -6.18 6.12 -12.73
CA ALA A 130 -7.58 5.87 -13.03
C ALA A 130 -7.76 4.45 -13.60
N MET A 131 -7.94 3.48 -12.70
CA MET A 131 -8.09 2.05 -13.03
C MET A 131 -9.51 1.56 -12.73
N THR A 132 -9.97 1.72 -11.50
CA THR A 132 -11.25 1.22 -10.98
C THR A 132 -12.44 1.83 -11.71
N GLU A 133 -13.49 1.04 -11.89
CA GLU A 133 -14.79 1.45 -12.47
C GLU A 133 -15.94 1.00 -11.57
N PRO A 134 -17.16 1.53 -11.73
CA PRO A 134 -18.31 1.11 -10.92
C PRO A 134 -18.52 -0.40 -10.86
N ASP A 135 -18.31 -1.10 -11.99
CA ASP A 135 -18.50 -2.55 -12.11
C ASP A 135 -17.18 -3.35 -12.18
N ALA A 136 -16.04 -2.70 -12.03
CA ALA A 136 -14.70 -3.30 -12.11
C ALA A 136 -13.78 -2.80 -10.98
N GLY A 137 -14.05 -3.24 -9.75
CA GLY A 137 -13.24 -2.94 -8.56
C GLY A 137 -12.21 -4.05 -8.29
N SER A 138 -12.60 -5.09 -7.58
CA SER A 138 -11.73 -6.20 -7.18
C SER A 138 -11.28 -7.10 -8.35
N ASP A 139 -11.98 -7.05 -9.46
CA ASP A 139 -11.66 -7.75 -10.70
C ASP A 139 -11.41 -6.77 -11.86
N PRO A 140 -10.16 -6.31 -12.04
CA PRO A 140 -9.82 -5.36 -13.10
C PRO A 140 -9.82 -5.98 -14.50
N THR A 141 -10.07 -7.27 -14.64
CA THR A 141 -10.29 -7.90 -15.97
C THR A 141 -11.63 -7.49 -16.59
N ARG A 142 -12.52 -6.90 -15.78
CA ARG A 142 -13.85 -6.41 -16.17
C ARG A 142 -13.87 -4.93 -16.58
N ILE A 143 -12.73 -4.26 -16.65
CA ILE A 143 -12.64 -2.87 -17.11
C ILE A 143 -13.35 -2.72 -18.44
N ALA A 144 -14.28 -1.76 -18.52
CA ALA A 144 -15.12 -1.47 -19.67
C ALA A 144 -14.70 -0.22 -20.44
N THR A 145 -13.95 0.71 -19.80
CA THR A 145 -13.35 1.88 -20.47
C THR A 145 -12.55 1.41 -21.68
N THR A 146 -12.82 1.97 -22.85
CA THR A 146 -12.16 1.59 -24.11
C THR A 146 -11.35 2.74 -24.69
N ALA A 147 -10.28 2.38 -25.39
CA ALA A 147 -9.57 3.26 -26.30
C ALA A 147 -9.69 2.70 -27.72
N ARG A 148 -10.61 3.24 -28.51
CA ARG A 148 -10.81 2.83 -29.91
C ARG A 148 -9.89 3.61 -30.85
N PRO A 149 -9.30 2.98 -31.87
CA PRO A 149 -8.47 3.69 -32.82
C PRO A 149 -9.22 4.84 -33.52
N ASP A 150 -8.53 5.97 -33.73
CA ASP A 150 -9.05 7.13 -34.45
C ASP A 150 -7.90 7.86 -35.15
N GLY A 151 -7.74 7.61 -36.46
CA GLY A 151 -6.62 8.11 -37.23
C GLY A 151 -5.27 7.60 -36.70
N ASP A 152 -4.41 8.52 -36.31
CA ASP A 152 -3.08 8.26 -35.73
C ASP A 152 -3.08 8.07 -34.20
N GLY A 153 -4.27 8.08 -33.60
CA GLY A 153 -4.44 8.01 -32.15
C GLY A 153 -5.63 7.14 -31.71
N TRP A 154 -6.19 7.48 -30.56
CA TRP A 154 -7.32 6.79 -29.96
C TRP A 154 -8.31 7.79 -29.38
N LEU A 155 -9.56 7.37 -29.29
CA LEU A 155 -10.62 8.01 -28.50
C LEU A 155 -10.92 7.12 -27.30
N ILE A 156 -10.77 7.70 -26.10
CA ILE A 156 -11.02 7.02 -24.84
C ILE A 156 -12.41 7.39 -24.37
N SER A 157 -13.26 6.38 -24.09
CA SER A 157 -14.59 6.57 -23.51
C SER A 157 -14.81 5.56 -22.40
N GLY A 158 -15.34 6.04 -21.26
CA GLY A 158 -15.62 5.21 -20.09
C GLY A 158 -15.87 6.00 -18.82
N HIS A 159 -16.02 5.26 -17.71
CA HIS A 159 -16.36 5.80 -16.40
C HIS A 159 -15.42 5.24 -15.35
N LYS A 160 -14.59 6.10 -14.76
CA LYS A 160 -13.66 5.72 -13.70
C LYS A 160 -14.18 6.15 -12.34
N TRP A 161 -13.91 5.30 -11.34
CA TRP A 161 -14.31 5.53 -9.97
C TRP A 161 -13.14 5.33 -9.01
N PHE A 162 -13.20 5.96 -7.84
CA PHE A 162 -12.11 5.96 -6.87
C PHE A 162 -10.75 6.37 -7.47
N ALA A 163 -10.78 7.33 -8.41
CA ALA A 163 -9.59 7.89 -9.03
C ALA A 163 -8.93 8.90 -8.09
N SER A 164 -7.99 8.41 -7.27
CA SER A 164 -7.32 9.23 -6.24
C SER A 164 -6.56 10.39 -6.86
N ASN A 165 -6.69 11.58 -6.29
CA ASN A 165 -6.12 12.85 -6.74
C ASN A 165 -6.68 13.40 -8.07
N ALA A 166 -7.64 12.81 -8.74
CA ALA A 166 -8.07 13.30 -10.06
C ALA A 166 -8.49 14.77 -10.05
N SER A 167 -9.03 15.28 -8.94
CA SER A 167 -9.43 16.69 -8.79
C SER A 167 -8.27 17.68 -8.73
N VAL A 168 -7.07 17.23 -8.38
CA VAL A 168 -5.86 18.08 -8.22
C VAL A 168 -4.69 17.67 -9.12
N ALA A 169 -4.80 16.53 -9.81
CA ALA A 169 -3.75 15.99 -10.66
C ALA A 169 -3.55 16.82 -11.94
N GLU A 170 -2.31 17.01 -12.38
CA GLU A 170 -1.97 17.58 -13.67
C GLU A 170 -2.17 16.59 -14.82
N PHE A 171 -2.11 15.29 -14.51
CA PHE A 171 -2.37 14.23 -15.47
C PHE A 171 -2.92 12.96 -14.81
N LEU A 172 -3.67 12.21 -15.61
CA LEU A 172 -4.19 10.91 -15.20
C LEU A 172 -3.49 9.80 -16.01
N LEU A 173 -3.13 8.71 -15.35
CA LEU A 173 -2.78 7.44 -15.97
C LEU A 173 -4.06 6.61 -16.08
N VAL A 174 -4.64 6.56 -17.27
CA VAL A 174 -5.93 5.93 -17.53
C VAL A 174 -5.74 4.53 -18.09
N MET A 175 -6.21 3.53 -17.36
CA MET A 175 -6.21 2.15 -17.82
C MET A 175 -7.47 1.86 -18.62
N CYS A 176 -7.33 1.37 -19.86
CA CYS A 176 -8.43 1.08 -20.77
C CYS A 176 -8.18 -0.14 -21.65
N VAL A 177 -9.23 -0.68 -22.22
CA VAL A 177 -9.19 -1.80 -23.17
C VAL A 177 -8.91 -1.24 -24.56
N THR A 178 -7.82 -1.69 -25.16
CA THR A 178 -7.42 -1.38 -26.54
C THR A 178 -7.67 -2.54 -27.50
N ASP A 179 -7.78 -3.76 -26.97
CA ASP A 179 -8.08 -4.97 -27.74
C ASP A 179 -9.04 -5.86 -26.94
N ARG A 180 -10.27 -6.01 -27.42
CA ARG A 180 -11.30 -6.84 -26.77
C ARG A 180 -11.18 -8.34 -27.08
N ASP A 181 -10.49 -8.68 -28.17
CA ASP A 181 -10.33 -10.05 -28.63
C ASP A 181 -9.11 -10.71 -27.97
N ALA A 182 -8.18 -9.91 -27.47
CA ALA A 182 -7.05 -10.39 -26.67
C ALA A 182 -7.50 -10.88 -25.28
N PRO A 183 -6.76 -11.82 -24.65
CA PRO A 183 -6.96 -12.12 -23.24
C PRO A 183 -6.97 -10.85 -22.41
N SER A 184 -7.92 -10.70 -21.48
CA SER A 184 -8.18 -9.45 -20.75
C SER A 184 -6.93 -8.80 -20.14
N ARG A 185 -5.93 -9.59 -19.72
CA ARG A 185 -4.66 -9.09 -19.19
C ARG A 185 -3.68 -8.59 -20.26
N LYS A 186 -3.94 -8.87 -21.54
CA LYS A 186 -3.11 -8.43 -22.66
C LYS A 186 -3.85 -7.46 -23.61
N GLY A 187 -5.14 -7.26 -23.38
CA GLY A 187 -5.96 -6.30 -24.12
C GLY A 187 -6.02 -4.92 -23.50
N GLN A 188 -5.33 -4.70 -22.36
CA GLN A 188 -5.38 -3.42 -21.62
C GLN A 188 -4.10 -2.61 -21.83
N SER A 189 -4.26 -1.28 -21.97
CA SER A 189 -3.18 -0.32 -22.10
C SER A 189 -3.36 0.84 -21.15
N ILE A 190 -2.31 1.61 -20.90
CA ILE A 190 -2.34 2.80 -20.07
C ILE A 190 -2.01 4.02 -20.92
N PHE A 191 -2.88 5.03 -20.86
CA PHE A 191 -2.66 6.31 -21.50
C PHE A 191 -2.50 7.43 -20.47
N LEU A 192 -1.57 8.31 -20.75
CA LEU A 192 -1.32 9.53 -20.01
C LEU A 192 -2.25 10.62 -20.56
N VAL A 193 -3.23 11.02 -19.77
CA VAL A 193 -4.22 12.03 -20.15
C VAL A 193 -3.98 13.31 -19.32
N PRO A 194 -3.53 14.41 -19.96
CA PRO A 194 -3.35 15.68 -19.27
C PRO A 194 -4.68 16.23 -18.76
N ARG A 195 -4.65 16.94 -17.63
CA ARG A 195 -5.79 17.69 -17.11
C ARG A 195 -6.26 18.69 -18.17
N GLY A 196 -7.57 18.88 -18.28
CA GLY A 196 -8.17 19.79 -19.24
C GLY A 196 -8.23 19.27 -20.67
N THR A 197 -7.85 18.01 -20.93
CA THR A 197 -8.10 17.36 -22.23
C THR A 197 -9.61 17.34 -22.49
N PRO A 198 -10.09 17.80 -23.66
CA PRO A 198 -11.51 17.78 -24.00
C PRO A 198 -12.12 16.39 -23.81
N GLY A 199 -13.31 16.31 -23.23
CA GLY A 199 -14.00 15.06 -22.91
C GLY A 199 -13.59 14.42 -21.57
N LEU A 200 -12.55 14.91 -20.88
CA LEU A 200 -12.22 14.52 -19.52
C LEU A 200 -12.98 15.37 -18.51
N THR A 201 -13.84 14.77 -17.72
CA THR A 201 -14.61 15.45 -16.67
C THR A 201 -14.39 14.78 -15.32
N VAL A 202 -13.91 15.53 -14.33
CA VAL A 202 -13.97 15.15 -12.92
C VAL A 202 -15.34 15.54 -12.39
N VAL A 203 -16.20 14.55 -12.17
CA VAL A 203 -17.61 14.77 -11.82
C VAL A 203 -17.75 15.30 -10.40
N ARG A 204 -17.06 14.65 -9.45
CA ARG A 204 -17.08 14.98 -8.02
C ARG A 204 -15.97 14.23 -7.29
N ASN A 205 -15.63 14.69 -6.11
CA ASN A 205 -14.95 13.85 -5.12
C ASN A 205 -16.01 12.94 -4.46
N ILE A 206 -15.66 11.68 -4.25
CA ILE A 206 -16.51 10.67 -3.65
C ILE A 206 -16.35 10.79 -2.13
N PRO A 207 -17.41 11.12 -1.36
CA PRO A 207 -17.31 11.12 0.10
C PRO A 207 -17.03 9.70 0.59
N ALA A 208 -15.90 9.51 1.23
CA ALA A 208 -15.47 8.24 1.77
C ALA A 208 -15.20 8.33 3.27
N LEU A 209 -15.07 7.19 3.93
CA LEU A 209 -14.89 7.12 5.38
C LEU A 209 -13.57 7.79 5.84
N ASP A 210 -12.57 7.78 5.00
CA ASP A 210 -11.24 8.32 5.23
C ASP A 210 -11.07 9.81 4.81
N ASP A 211 -12.06 10.39 4.14
CA ASP A 211 -12.00 11.79 3.67
C ASP A 211 -12.24 12.82 4.79
N HIS A 212 -12.79 12.41 5.91
CA HIS A 212 -13.23 13.31 6.95
C HIS A 212 -12.20 13.41 8.08
N ASN A 213 -11.34 14.40 7.99
CA ASN A 213 -10.54 14.80 9.14
C ASN A 213 -11.20 16.01 9.80
N PRO A 214 -11.65 15.91 11.06
CA PRO A 214 -12.35 16.99 11.74
C PRO A 214 -11.47 18.24 11.99
N TYR A 215 -10.15 18.09 11.89
CA TYR A 215 -9.20 19.20 12.04
C TYR A 215 -8.89 19.93 10.71
N PHE A 216 -9.29 19.37 9.56
CA PHE A 216 -9.06 20.01 8.26
C PHE A 216 -10.38 20.44 7.64
N ARG A 217 -10.58 21.76 7.51
CA ARG A 217 -11.73 22.34 6.82
C ARG A 217 -11.66 22.19 5.30
N ALA A 218 -10.46 22.03 4.77
CA ALA A 218 -10.26 21.80 3.35
C ALA A 218 -10.48 20.32 3.00
N PRO A 219 -11.04 20.03 1.83
CA PRO A 219 -11.04 18.67 1.28
C PRO A 219 -9.61 18.14 1.24
N GLN A 220 -9.42 16.91 1.72
CA GLN A 220 -8.10 16.26 1.64
C GLN A 220 -7.66 16.18 0.17
N PRO A 221 -6.43 16.59 -0.18
CA PRO A 221 -5.98 16.58 -1.58
C PRO A 221 -5.92 15.18 -2.21
N ASP A 222 -6.04 14.12 -1.42
CA ASP A 222 -6.04 12.73 -1.88
C ASP A 222 -7.42 12.13 -2.06
N GLN A 223 -8.46 12.96 -2.15
CA GLN A 223 -9.82 12.46 -2.31
C GLN A 223 -9.94 11.61 -3.57
N HIS A 224 -10.70 10.56 -3.43
CA HIS A 224 -11.07 9.72 -4.56
C HIS A 224 -12.13 10.41 -5.39
N ALA A 225 -11.96 10.46 -6.69
CA ALA A 225 -12.91 11.13 -7.57
C ALA A 225 -13.61 10.15 -8.51
N GLU A 226 -14.78 10.60 -8.97
CA GLU A 226 -15.53 10.02 -10.08
C GLU A 226 -15.15 10.80 -11.35
N VAL A 227 -14.76 10.06 -12.42
CA VAL A 227 -14.25 10.63 -13.67
C VAL A 227 -14.97 10.04 -14.87
N LEU A 228 -15.49 10.90 -15.73
CA LEU A 228 -16.06 10.53 -17.03
C LEU A 228 -15.07 10.87 -18.15
N LEU A 229 -15.02 9.98 -19.13
CA LEU A 229 -14.21 10.08 -20.33
C LEU A 229 -15.17 9.94 -21.52
N GLU A 230 -15.34 11.01 -22.31
CA GLU A 230 -16.25 11.08 -23.44
C GLU A 230 -15.47 11.44 -24.70
N ASP A 231 -15.09 10.42 -25.47
CA ASP A 231 -14.27 10.54 -26.67
C ASP A 231 -12.99 11.39 -26.48
N VAL A 232 -12.31 11.17 -25.36
CA VAL A 232 -11.04 11.83 -25.02
C VAL A 232 -9.97 11.42 -26.03
N ARG A 233 -9.55 12.38 -26.87
CA ARG A 233 -8.55 12.12 -27.89
C ARG A 233 -7.14 12.05 -27.31
N VAL A 234 -6.45 10.96 -27.59
CA VAL A 234 -5.02 10.76 -27.27
C VAL A 234 -4.25 10.26 -28.48
N THR A 235 -2.95 10.51 -28.49
CA THR A 235 -2.05 10.10 -29.56
C THR A 235 -1.08 9.02 -29.07
N ARG A 236 -0.23 8.51 -29.96
CA ARG A 236 0.82 7.56 -29.58
C ARG A 236 1.78 8.12 -28.52
N GLU A 237 1.94 9.44 -28.47
CA GLU A 237 2.77 10.10 -27.44
C GLU A 237 2.19 10.00 -26.02
N ASN A 238 0.89 9.69 -25.89
CA ASN A 238 0.23 9.50 -24.62
C ASN A 238 0.30 8.04 -24.11
N LEU A 239 0.64 7.07 -24.97
CA LEU A 239 0.74 5.67 -24.58
C LEU A 239 1.94 5.46 -23.64
N VAL A 240 1.72 4.82 -22.52
CA VAL A 240 2.78 4.43 -21.57
C VAL A 240 3.11 2.95 -21.77
N GLY A 241 4.36 2.66 -22.10
CA GLY A 241 4.78 1.34 -22.53
C GLY A 241 4.28 1.00 -23.94
N GLU A 242 3.93 -0.25 -24.16
CA GLU A 242 3.39 -0.75 -25.43
C GLU A 242 1.88 -1.07 -25.28
N LEU A 243 1.19 -1.18 -26.43
CA LEU A 243 -0.20 -1.64 -26.43
C LEU A 243 -0.29 -3.05 -25.81
N GLY A 244 -1.27 -3.24 -24.93
CA GLY A 244 -1.47 -4.49 -24.22
C GLY A 244 -0.61 -4.68 -22.95
N GLN A 245 0.31 -3.78 -22.64
CA GLN A 245 1.15 -3.85 -21.43
C GLN A 245 0.50 -3.23 -20.17
N GLY A 246 -0.69 -2.67 -20.27
CA GLY A 246 -1.32 -1.94 -19.16
C GLY A 246 -1.44 -2.76 -17.88
N TRP A 247 -1.79 -4.04 -17.99
CA TRP A 247 -1.86 -4.95 -16.84
C TRP A 247 -0.50 -5.16 -16.17
N GLU A 248 0.54 -5.41 -16.96
CA GLU A 248 1.88 -5.66 -16.44
C GLU A 248 2.43 -4.45 -15.69
N LEU A 249 2.31 -3.26 -16.28
CA LEU A 249 2.71 -1.99 -15.66
C LEU A 249 1.92 -1.71 -14.37
N ALA A 250 0.61 -1.97 -14.37
CA ALA A 250 -0.22 -1.81 -13.18
C ALA A 250 0.20 -2.77 -12.05
N GLN A 251 0.54 -4.04 -12.37
CA GLN A 251 0.99 -5.01 -11.37
C GLN A 251 2.38 -4.67 -10.83
N ALA A 252 3.30 -4.19 -11.65
CA ALA A 252 4.61 -3.72 -11.21
C ALA A 252 4.47 -2.59 -10.18
N ARG A 253 3.63 -1.58 -10.49
CA ARG A 253 3.30 -0.47 -9.59
C ARG A 253 2.70 -0.95 -8.26
N LEU A 254 1.69 -1.83 -8.32
CA LEU A 254 0.95 -2.28 -7.13
C LEU A 254 1.77 -3.23 -6.23
N GLY A 255 2.71 -3.98 -6.81
CA GLY A 255 3.50 -4.97 -6.07
C GLY A 255 4.38 -4.32 -5.00
N GLN A 256 5.20 -3.36 -5.39
CA GLN A 256 6.09 -2.62 -4.50
C GLN A 256 5.29 -1.72 -3.54
N GLY A 257 4.25 -1.05 -4.04
CA GLY A 257 3.37 -0.22 -3.25
C GLY A 257 2.78 -0.93 -2.02
N ARG A 258 2.47 -2.23 -2.13
CA ARG A 258 1.95 -3.02 -1.00
C ARG A 258 2.96 -3.18 0.16
N ILE A 259 4.25 -3.33 -0.13
CA ILE A 259 5.30 -3.35 0.91
C ILE A 259 5.30 -2.01 1.67
N HIS A 260 5.30 -0.89 0.94
CA HIS A 260 5.30 0.44 1.54
C HIS A 260 4.03 0.69 2.38
N HIS A 261 2.85 0.28 1.88
CA HIS A 261 1.60 0.40 2.63
C HIS A 261 1.61 -0.44 3.91
N CYS A 262 1.98 -1.72 3.82
CA CYS A 262 1.99 -2.61 4.98
C CYS A 262 2.92 -2.09 6.08
N MET A 263 4.11 -1.56 5.73
CA MET A 263 5.01 -0.98 6.74
C MET A 263 4.49 0.34 7.30
N ARG A 264 3.84 1.20 6.49
CA ARG A 264 3.16 2.38 7.04
C ARG A 264 2.05 2.01 8.01
N TRP A 265 1.32 0.91 7.76
CA TRP A 265 0.33 0.40 8.71
C TRP A 265 0.95 -0.04 10.03
N ILE A 266 2.14 -0.67 9.98
CA ILE A 266 2.89 -1.01 11.20
C ILE A 266 3.31 0.27 11.95
N GLY A 267 3.79 1.30 11.26
CA GLY A 267 4.11 2.60 11.87
C GLY A 267 2.90 3.24 12.54
N GLN A 268 1.74 3.24 11.88
CA GLN A 268 0.50 3.73 12.44
C GLN A 268 0.04 2.91 13.65
N ALA A 269 0.15 1.58 13.57
CA ALA A 269 -0.15 0.67 14.68
C ALA A 269 0.81 0.89 15.86
N ASN A 270 2.11 1.13 15.61
CA ASN A 270 3.09 1.47 16.65
C ASN A 270 2.69 2.71 17.44
N ARG A 271 2.24 3.77 16.75
CA ARG A 271 1.74 4.98 17.39
C ARG A 271 0.50 4.70 18.24
N ALA A 272 -0.51 4.02 17.70
CA ALA A 272 -1.72 3.66 18.41
C ALA A 272 -1.43 2.79 19.64
N PHE A 273 -0.55 1.81 19.50
CA PHE A 273 -0.14 0.91 20.58
C PHE A 273 0.62 1.65 21.69
N ARG A 274 1.53 2.57 21.35
CA ARG A 274 2.18 3.42 22.37
C ARG A 274 1.18 4.21 23.17
N MET A 275 0.20 4.87 22.51
CA MET A 275 -0.86 5.62 23.17
C MET A 275 -1.74 4.72 24.04
N LEU A 276 -2.07 3.50 23.60
CA LEU A 276 -2.78 2.49 24.39
C LEU A 276 -2.02 2.18 25.68
N CYS A 277 -0.71 1.91 25.59
CA CYS A 277 0.11 1.59 26.76
C CYS A 277 0.23 2.78 27.72
N GLU A 278 0.45 3.99 27.21
CA GLU A 278 0.50 5.23 28.00
C GLU A 278 -0.82 5.45 28.75
N ARG A 279 -1.96 5.26 28.07
CA ARG A 279 -3.27 5.37 28.69
C ARG A 279 -3.50 4.29 29.75
N ALA A 280 -3.08 3.05 29.47
CA ALA A 280 -3.26 1.93 30.38
C ALA A 280 -2.54 2.14 31.72
N VAL A 281 -1.34 2.69 31.72
CA VAL A 281 -0.57 2.92 32.95
C VAL A 281 -0.95 4.21 33.68
N SER A 282 -1.56 5.19 32.98
CA SER A 282 -1.89 6.51 33.57
C SER A 282 -3.34 6.61 34.04
N ARG A 283 -4.28 5.79 33.53
CA ARG A 283 -5.71 5.90 33.86
C ARG A 283 -6.11 4.91 34.92
N GLU A 284 -6.78 5.42 35.95
CA GLU A 284 -7.45 4.59 36.98
C GLU A 284 -8.95 4.48 36.70
N ALA A 285 -9.50 3.29 36.93
CA ALA A 285 -10.93 3.00 36.89
C ALA A 285 -11.26 1.80 37.76
N GLY A 286 -12.34 1.88 38.57
CA GLY A 286 -12.74 0.79 39.44
C GLY A 286 -11.66 0.42 40.46
N GLY A 287 -10.99 1.42 41.04
CA GLY A 287 -10.04 1.26 42.15
C GLY A 287 -8.64 0.76 41.79
N SER A 288 -8.30 0.64 40.49
CA SER A 288 -6.94 0.30 40.04
C SER A 288 -6.66 0.89 38.65
N ARG A 289 -5.38 0.90 38.24
CA ARG A 289 -4.99 1.32 36.89
C ARG A 289 -5.60 0.39 35.83
N LEU A 290 -5.82 0.90 34.64
CA LEU A 290 -6.26 0.07 33.52
C LEU A 290 -5.24 -1.04 33.23
N ALA A 291 -3.95 -0.77 33.36
CA ALA A 291 -2.87 -1.75 33.18
C ALA A 291 -2.97 -2.97 34.12
N ASP A 292 -3.68 -2.84 35.27
CA ASP A 292 -3.87 -3.93 36.23
C ASP A 292 -5.08 -4.83 35.86
N LYS A 293 -5.84 -4.46 34.80
CA LYS A 293 -6.98 -5.24 34.33
C LYS A 293 -6.56 -6.29 33.31
N GLN A 294 -6.96 -7.54 33.53
CA GLN A 294 -6.56 -8.68 32.67
C GLN A 294 -6.92 -8.48 31.20
N LEU A 295 -8.07 -7.89 30.87
CA LEU A 295 -8.48 -7.61 29.49
C LEU A 295 -7.54 -6.61 28.81
N ILE A 296 -7.08 -5.60 29.52
CA ILE A 296 -6.13 -4.60 28.99
C ILE A 296 -4.76 -5.25 28.76
N GLN A 297 -4.29 -6.09 29.69
CA GLN A 297 -3.08 -6.88 29.53
C GLN A 297 -3.16 -7.80 28.31
N HIS A 298 -4.33 -8.42 28.07
CA HIS A 298 -4.61 -9.20 26.86
C HIS A 298 -4.48 -8.35 25.59
N TYR A 299 -5.08 -7.15 25.56
CA TYR A 299 -4.96 -6.23 24.41
C TYR A 299 -3.50 -5.84 24.12
N VAL A 300 -2.72 -5.54 25.15
CA VAL A 300 -1.29 -5.20 25.01
C VAL A 300 -0.53 -6.38 24.44
N ALA A 301 -0.67 -7.57 25.02
CA ALA A 301 0.07 -8.77 24.60
C ALA A 301 -0.29 -9.20 23.17
N GLN A 302 -1.59 -9.23 22.83
CA GLN A 302 -2.04 -9.59 21.47
C GLN A 302 -1.57 -8.57 20.43
N SER A 303 -1.68 -7.27 20.73
CA SER A 303 -1.24 -6.23 19.81
C SER A 303 0.28 -6.34 19.54
N ALA A 304 1.09 -6.48 20.58
CA ALA A 304 2.52 -6.62 20.46
C ALA A 304 2.92 -7.84 19.58
N ALA A 305 2.30 -9.01 19.83
CA ALA A 305 2.58 -10.23 19.06
C ALA A 305 2.16 -10.10 17.58
N GLN A 306 0.95 -9.58 17.33
CA GLN A 306 0.43 -9.40 15.98
C GLN A 306 1.24 -8.39 15.17
N MET A 307 1.62 -7.26 15.78
CA MET A 307 2.46 -6.24 15.13
C MET A 307 3.84 -6.78 14.78
N GLN A 308 4.46 -7.53 15.71
CA GLN A 308 5.76 -8.16 15.46
C GLN A 308 5.68 -9.17 14.31
N ALA A 309 4.63 -10.00 14.27
CA ALA A 309 4.42 -10.96 13.20
C ALA A 309 4.23 -10.25 11.84
N ALA A 310 3.34 -9.24 11.77
CA ALA A 310 3.08 -8.50 10.53
C ALA A 310 4.34 -7.77 10.04
N ARG A 311 5.12 -7.17 10.95
CA ARG A 311 6.39 -6.53 10.63
C ARG A 311 7.40 -7.50 10.02
N LEU A 312 7.63 -8.65 10.66
CA LEU A 312 8.58 -9.66 10.19
C LEU A 312 8.16 -10.25 8.85
N MET A 313 6.88 -10.56 8.66
CA MET A 313 6.36 -11.02 7.37
C MET A 313 6.58 -10.00 6.26
N THR A 314 6.38 -8.70 6.54
CA THR A 314 6.56 -7.65 5.54
C THR A 314 8.04 -7.47 5.19
N LEU A 315 8.93 -7.49 6.17
CA LEU A 315 10.38 -7.42 5.94
C LEU A 315 10.88 -8.65 5.17
N HIS A 316 10.33 -9.85 5.44
CA HIS A 316 10.62 -11.06 4.67
C HIS A 316 10.20 -10.88 3.21
N ALA A 317 8.97 -10.42 2.96
CA ALA A 317 8.49 -10.16 1.59
C ALA A 317 9.38 -9.14 0.86
N ALA A 318 9.80 -8.07 1.54
CA ALA A 318 10.71 -7.08 1.01
C ALA A 318 12.09 -7.68 0.66
N TRP A 319 12.63 -8.51 1.54
CA TRP A 319 13.90 -9.21 1.33
C TRP A 319 13.82 -10.19 0.14
N VAL A 320 12.73 -10.93 -0.01
CA VAL A 320 12.53 -11.82 -1.18
C VAL A 320 12.50 -11.01 -2.47
N ILE A 321 11.86 -9.82 -2.46
CA ILE A 321 11.89 -8.94 -3.65
C ILE A 321 13.33 -8.53 -4.00
N ASP A 322 14.11 -8.15 -3.00
CA ASP A 322 15.49 -7.68 -3.21
C ASP A 322 16.46 -8.79 -3.67
N THR A 323 16.20 -10.04 -3.30
CA THR A 323 17.10 -11.17 -3.57
C THR A 323 16.64 -12.07 -4.72
N GLU A 324 15.34 -12.24 -4.91
CA GLU A 324 14.76 -13.22 -5.85
C GLU A 324 13.78 -12.56 -6.84
N GLY A 325 13.46 -11.29 -6.63
CA GLY A 325 12.54 -10.53 -7.46
C GLY A 325 11.07 -10.64 -7.06
N ILE A 326 10.27 -9.74 -7.61
CA ILE A 326 8.86 -9.54 -7.23
C ILE A 326 7.98 -10.77 -7.50
N GLU A 327 8.29 -11.55 -8.53
CA GLU A 327 7.52 -12.76 -8.87
C GLU A 327 7.63 -13.84 -7.79
N ALA A 328 8.82 -14.02 -7.19
CA ALA A 328 9.04 -14.93 -6.08
C ALA A 328 8.23 -14.50 -4.84
N ALA A 329 8.17 -13.21 -4.56
CA ALA A 329 7.50 -12.63 -3.40
C ALA A 329 5.96 -12.56 -3.51
N ARG A 330 5.34 -12.93 -4.63
CA ARG A 330 3.88 -12.72 -4.84
C ARG A 330 2.98 -13.32 -3.78
N THR A 331 3.35 -14.47 -3.22
CA THR A 331 2.56 -15.10 -2.15
C THR A 331 2.70 -14.32 -0.85
N ASP A 332 3.94 -13.95 -0.51
CA ASP A 332 4.25 -13.16 0.68
C ASP A 332 3.56 -11.79 0.63
N ILE A 333 3.64 -11.08 -0.51
CA ILE A 333 2.95 -9.81 -0.75
C ILE A 333 1.43 -9.94 -0.51
N SER A 334 0.83 -11.06 -0.91
CA SER A 334 -0.60 -11.28 -0.66
C SER A 334 -0.89 -11.57 0.81
N MET A 335 -0.04 -12.35 1.49
CA MET A 335 -0.19 -12.63 2.92
C MET A 335 -0.11 -11.37 3.77
N ILE A 336 0.89 -10.52 3.54
CA ILE A 336 1.05 -9.29 4.33
C ILE A 336 -0.10 -8.30 4.10
N LYS A 337 -0.70 -8.30 2.90
CA LYS A 337 -1.77 -7.34 2.58
C LYS A 337 -3.02 -7.57 3.44
N PHE A 338 -3.55 -8.78 3.53
CA PHE A 338 -4.73 -9.03 4.36
C PHE A 338 -4.37 -9.09 5.85
N PHE A 339 -3.27 -9.77 6.22
CA PHE A 339 -2.88 -9.90 7.61
C PHE A 339 -2.48 -8.56 8.24
N GLY A 340 -1.65 -7.77 7.55
CA GLY A 340 -1.21 -6.45 8.02
C GLY A 340 -2.38 -5.46 8.16
N ALA A 341 -3.33 -5.47 7.22
CA ALA A 341 -4.52 -4.63 7.29
C ALA A 341 -5.42 -4.99 8.49
N GLN A 342 -5.57 -6.29 8.77
CA GLN A 342 -6.31 -6.76 9.94
C GLN A 342 -5.61 -6.35 11.24
N VAL A 343 -4.29 -6.54 11.33
CA VAL A 343 -3.50 -6.15 12.52
C VAL A 343 -3.60 -4.65 12.77
N LEU A 344 -3.48 -3.82 11.73
CA LEU A 344 -3.66 -2.37 11.86
C LEU A 344 -5.01 -2.03 12.49
N HIS A 345 -6.09 -2.57 11.92
CA HIS A 345 -7.44 -2.32 12.38
C HIS A 345 -7.63 -2.75 13.85
N ASP A 346 -7.20 -3.96 14.20
CA ASP A 346 -7.36 -4.51 15.55
C ASP A 346 -6.59 -3.71 16.62
N VAL A 347 -5.38 -3.27 16.30
CA VAL A 347 -4.56 -2.48 17.24
C VAL A 347 -5.18 -1.11 17.48
N ILE A 348 -5.65 -0.44 16.42
CA ILE A 348 -6.29 0.88 16.56
C ILE A 348 -7.64 0.76 17.31
N ASP A 349 -8.44 -0.27 17.01
CA ASP A 349 -9.70 -0.53 17.71
C ASP A 349 -9.48 -0.70 19.22
N ARG A 350 -8.50 -1.51 19.60
CA ARG A 350 -8.13 -1.70 21.01
C ARG A 350 -7.63 -0.41 21.65
N ALA A 351 -6.83 0.38 20.94
CA ALA A 351 -6.34 1.67 21.42
C ALA A 351 -7.50 2.65 21.65
N LEU A 352 -8.42 2.75 20.70
CA LEU A 352 -9.64 3.55 20.82
C LEU A 352 -10.46 3.11 22.02
N GLN A 353 -10.71 1.81 22.17
CA GLN A 353 -11.48 1.23 23.28
C GLN A 353 -10.88 1.56 24.66
N VAL A 354 -9.55 1.48 24.80
CA VAL A 354 -8.84 1.78 26.05
C VAL A 354 -8.92 3.26 26.43
N HIS A 355 -9.01 4.16 25.44
CA HIS A 355 -9.21 5.58 25.68
C HIS A 355 -10.66 5.96 26.01
N GLY A 356 -11.64 5.09 25.70
CA GLY A 356 -13.06 5.34 25.92
C GLY A 356 -13.57 6.52 25.08
N SER A 357 -14.42 7.37 25.66
CA SER A 357 -15.00 8.52 24.95
C SER A 357 -13.95 9.44 24.33
N LEU A 358 -12.80 9.58 24.97
CA LEU A 358 -11.70 10.40 24.46
C LEU A 358 -11.12 9.81 23.15
N GLY A 359 -10.96 8.48 23.07
CA GLY A 359 -10.52 7.80 21.85
C GLY A 359 -11.50 7.88 20.69
N TYR A 360 -12.80 8.02 21.03
CA TYR A 360 -13.89 8.17 20.05
C TYR A 360 -14.06 9.62 19.57
N SER A 361 -13.39 10.58 20.21
CA SER A 361 -13.46 12.01 19.89
C SER A 361 -12.30 12.44 18.97
N ALA A 362 -12.50 13.56 18.29
CA ALA A 362 -11.48 14.20 17.48
C ALA A 362 -10.33 14.85 18.29
N ASP A 363 -10.40 14.82 19.63
CA ASP A 363 -9.32 15.32 20.49
C ASP A 363 -8.08 14.41 20.47
N LEU A 364 -8.22 13.19 19.99
CA LEU A 364 -7.13 12.23 19.79
C LEU A 364 -7.09 11.69 18.36
N PRO A 365 -5.94 11.24 17.89
CA PRO A 365 -5.80 10.74 16.51
C PRO A 365 -6.47 9.39 16.27
N GLN A 366 -6.88 8.63 17.28
CA GLN A 366 -7.45 7.28 17.10
C GLN A 366 -8.71 7.27 16.26
N GLU A 367 -9.53 8.30 16.33
CA GLU A 367 -10.78 8.41 15.57
C GLU A 367 -10.50 8.42 14.07
N TRP A 368 -9.63 9.30 13.58
CA TRP A 368 -9.29 9.33 12.16
C TRP A 368 -8.41 8.14 11.75
N MET A 369 -7.51 7.66 12.62
CA MET A 369 -6.71 6.46 12.37
C MET A 369 -7.62 5.25 12.14
N TYR A 370 -8.70 5.10 12.91
CA TYR A 370 -9.66 4.01 12.77
C TYR A 370 -10.38 4.04 11.41
N ARG A 371 -10.80 5.21 10.96
CA ARG A 371 -11.43 5.40 9.65
C ARG A 371 -10.48 5.06 8.50
N LEU A 372 -9.24 5.52 8.55
CA LEU A 372 -8.20 5.16 7.58
C LEU A 372 -7.88 3.66 7.59
N ALA A 373 -7.77 3.06 8.77
CA ALA A 373 -7.47 1.64 8.91
C ALA A 373 -8.53 0.75 8.24
N ARG A 374 -9.81 1.17 8.25
CA ARG A 374 -10.88 0.40 7.62
C ARG A 374 -10.69 0.27 6.11
N ALA A 375 -10.23 1.31 5.44
CA ALA A 375 -9.98 1.33 4.01
C ALA A 375 -8.82 0.40 3.61
N ALA A 376 -7.83 0.18 4.48
CA ALA A 376 -6.69 -0.72 4.25
C ALA A 376 -7.08 -2.15 3.86
N ARG A 377 -8.25 -2.62 4.32
CA ARG A 377 -8.80 -3.94 3.99
C ARG A 377 -9.45 -4.02 2.61
N ILE A 378 -9.58 -2.88 1.92
CA ILE A 378 -10.32 -2.77 0.65
C ILE A 378 -9.40 -2.38 -0.51
N TYR A 379 -8.62 -1.30 -0.38
CA TYR A 379 -7.79 -0.81 -1.48
C TYR A 379 -6.62 -1.76 -1.81
N ASP A 380 -6.04 -1.63 -2.99
CA ASP A 380 -4.97 -2.48 -3.55
C ASP A 380 -5.31 -3.98 -3.58
N GLY A 381 -6.60 -4.29 -3.64
CA GLY A 381 -7.19 -5.62 -3.56
C GLY A 381 -7.72 -5.94 -2.16
N PRO A 382 -9.02 -6.28 -2.04
CA PRO A 382 -9.61 -6.64 -0.76
C PRO A 382 -9.03 -7.93 -0.18
N ASP A 383 -9.17 -8.11 1.11
CA ASP A 383 -8.63 -9.25 1.89
C ASP A 383 -8.97 -10.58 1.21
N GLU A 384 -10.21 -10.77 0.77
CA GLU A 384 -10.72 -12.03 0.17
C GLU A 384 -10.00 -12.39 -1.14
N ILE A 385 -9.61 -11.41 -1.94
CA ILE A 385 -8.86 -11.65 -3.19
C ILE A 385 -7.45 -12.14 -2.88
N HIS A 386 -6.80 -11.56 -1.86
CA HIS A 386 -5.47 -11.97 -1.43
C HIS A 386 -5.48 -13.34 -0.77
N GLU A 387 -6.44 -13.62 0.11
CA GLU A 387 -6.65 -14.94 0.73
C GLU A 387 -6.85 -16.03 -0.32
N ALA A 388 -7.76 -15.79 -1.27
CA ALA A 388 -8.02 -16.73 -2.37
C ALA A 388 -6.78 -16.94 -3.26
N LEU A 389 -5.95 -15.92 -3.46
CA LEU A 389 -4.71 -16.04 -4.24
C LEU A 389 -3.70 -16.91 -3.50
N VAL A 390 -3.49 -16.68 -2.21
CA VAL A 390 -2.59 -17.48 -1.35
C VAL A 390 -3.04 -18.94 -1.36
N ALA A 391 -4.32 -19.20 -1.07
CA ALA A 391 -4.86 -20.55 -1.04
C ALA A 391 -4.64 -21.29 -2.37
N ARG A 392 -4.98 -20.65 -3.50
CA ARG A 392 -4.79 -21.26 -4.83
C ARG A 392 -3.34 -21.59 -5.13
N ARG A 393 -2.40 -20.72 -4.75
CA ARG A 393 -0.96 -20.95 -4.99
C ARG A 393 -0.42 -22.10 -4.17
N LEU A 394 -0.75 -22.17 -2.89
CA LEU A 394 -0.31 -23.23 -2.00
C LEU A 394 -0.90 -24.59 -2.40
N LEU A 395 -2.21 -24.62 -2.67
CA LEU A 395 -2.90 -25.85 -3.10
C LEU A 395 -2.39 -26.39 -4.44
N LYS A 396 -1.97 -25.50 -5.37
CA LYS A 396 -1.40 -25.91 -6.67
C LYS A 396 -0.06 -26.67 -6.51
N GLN A 397 0.65 -26.47 -5.42
CA GLN A 397 1.92 -27.15 -5.15
C GLN A 397 1.74 -28.54 -4.53
N VAL A 398 0.51 -28.89 -4.13
CA VAL A 398 0.23 -30.15 -3.45
C VAL A 398 -0.17 -31.21 -4.48
N THR A 399 0.51 -32.35 -4.45
CA THR A 399 0.12 -33.52 -5.23
C THR A 399 -1.10 -34.19 -4.57
N PRO A 400 -2.21 -34.41 -5.30
CA PRO A 400 -3.36 -35.09 -4.74
C PRO A 400 -3.03 -36.51 -4.28
N VAL A 401 -3.47 -36.87 -3.09
CA VAL A 401 -3.37 -38.22 -2.55
C VAL A 401 -4.76 -38.73 -2.13
N ARG A 402 -5.03 -40.00 -2.40
CA ARG A 402 -6.35 -40.59 -2.10
C ARG A 402 -6.65 -40.57 -0.59
N VAL A 403 -5.64 -40.87 0.23
CA VAL A 403 -5.73 -40.85 1.70
C VAL A 403 -4.50 -40.12 2.23
N PRO A 404 -4.60 -38.82 2.59
CA PRO A 404 -3.46 -37.98 2.98
C PRO A 404 -3.12 -38.17 4.47
N SER A 405 -2.93 -39.41 4.93
CA SER A 405 -2.62 -39.71 6.31
C SER A 405 -1.50 -40.74 6.41
N GLU A 406 -0.47 -40.41 7.17
CA GLU A 406 0.63 -41.34 7.53
C GLU A 406 0.17 -42.34 8.60
N HIS A 407 -0.94 -42.12 9.28
CA HIS A 407 -1.46 -42.95 10.37
C HIS A 407 -2.36 -44.10 9.91
N ILE A 408 -2.65 -44.22 8.62
CA ILE A 408 -3.40 -45.37 8.11
C ILE A 408 -2.56 -46.65 8.24
N PRO A 409 -3.22 -47.78 8.53
CA PRO A 409 -2.49 -49.04 8.81
C PRO A 409 -1.48 -49.46 7.74
N THR A 410 -1.87 -49.27 6.44
CA THR A 410 -0.99 -49.64 5.31
C THR A 410 0.27 -48.80 5.23
N ARG A 411 0.23 -47.51 5.51
CA ARG A 411 1.39 -46.61 5.54
C ARG A 411 2.23 -46.85 6.80
N ARG A 412 1.59 -47.05 7.92
CA ARG A 412 2.27 -47.40 9.17
C ARG A 412 3.07 -48.66 8.98
N LEU A 413 2.48 -49.75 8.45
CA LEU A 413 3.18 -51.01 8.18
C LEU A 413 4.33 -50.84 7.20
N ALA A 414 4.21 -49.99 6.19
CA ALA A 414 5.31 -49.71 5.26
C ALA A 414 6.46 -48.96 5.96
N ALA A 415 6.16 -48.00 6.84
CA ALA A 415 7.15 -47.29 7.64
C ALA A 415 7.87 -48.24 8.66
N GLU A 416 7.09 -49.05 9.36
CA GLU A 416 7.59 -50.06 10.30
C GLU A 416 8.55 -51.05 9.62
N ARG A 417 8.18 -51.54 8.43
CA ARG A 417 9.07 -52.42 7.62
C ARG A 417 10.36 -51.72 7.21
N ARG A 418 10.27 -50.47 6.78
CA ARG A 418 11.42 -49.67 6.36
C ARG A 418 12.38 -49.38 7.51
N LEU A 419 11.86 -49.21 8.71
CA LEU A 419 12.63 -48.88 9.90
C LEU A 419 13.05 -50.11 10.69
N GLY A 420 12.64 -51.33 10.25
CA GLY A 420 12.96 -52.59 10.94
C GLY A 420 12.32 -52.73 12.32
N THR A 421 11.23 -51.99 12.59
CA THR A 421 10.57 -52.01 13.91
C THR A 421 9.52 -53.11 14.05
N VAL A 422 9.20 -53.81 12.96
CA VAL A 422 8.27 -54.96 12.97
C VAL A 422 8.94 -56.16 12.28
N THR A 423 9.11 -57.26 12.98
CA THR A 423 9.30 -58.60 12.41
C THR A 423 7.96 -59.06 11.87
N VAL A 424 7.80 -59.08 10.55
CA VAL A 424 6.61 -59.67 9.92
C VAL A 424 6.62 -61.16 10.19
N PRO A 425 5.59 -61.76 10.81
CA PRO A 425 5.49 -63.22 10.87
C PRO A 425 5.45 -63.73 9.44
N GLU A 426 6.36 -64.66 9.09
CA GLU A 426 6.25 -65.38 7.86
C GLU A 426 4.85 -66.03 7.78
N ARG A 427 4.13 -65.71 6.71
CA ARG A 427 2.83 -66.39 6.44
C ARG A 427 3.13 -67.87 6.26
N ALA A 428 2.63 -68.67 7.18
CA ALA A 428 2.53 -70.10 7.02
C ALA A 428 1.55 -70.49 5.88
#